data_b385874ab2fc74bfbd287cac587c5e0b
#
_entry.id   b385874ab2fc74bfbd287cac587c5e0b
#
_cell.length_a   1.000
_cell.length_b   1.000
_cell.length_c   1.000
_cell.angle_alpha   90.00
_cell.angle_beta   90.00
_cell.angle_gamma   90.00
#
_symmetry.space_group_name_H-M   'P 1'
#
loop_
_entity.id
_entity.type
_entity.pdbx_description
1 polymer ?
#
loop_
_entity_poly.entity_id
_entity_poly.type
_entity_poly.pdbx_seq_one_letter_code
_entity_poly.pdbx_strand_id
1 'polypeptide(L)'
;MQLTLSTASTAGVLTGTVTSGGEPLPGATLKVFDTNNIPFAHTITGPLGQYTIASVSAGSYRVTATKTGYLTPDVVSVSILANRPSTLNIALSPDPDATLNTLFGKVNQSAPLEPIENAIVNIYSVSEDVRTLVSTTTTNSSGQYLAPYLADGDYIAIANKEGYFQTESAIQTLTNAEITPLNLFLIPNPETNTGTISGLITSQTTLLPIANATVALYQIVGTTETIVQITKTNSGGRYLFGNVAEGQYVIKSFAQINVV
;
A
#
# COMPACT_ATOMS: atom_id res chain seq x y z
N MET A 1 4.95 -18.02 -65.44
CA MET A 1 5.10 -17.58 -64.03
C MET A 1 3.85 -16.83 -63.67
N GLN A 2 2.90 -17.49 -62.93
CA GLN A 2 1.67 -16.85 -62.46
C GLN A 2 1.97 -16.20 -61.13
N LEU A 3 1.87 -14.88 -61.09
CA LEU A 3 1.85 -14.11 -59.85
C LEU A 3 0.49 -14.27 -59.18
N THR A 4 0.41 -14.97 -58.10
CA THR A 4 -0.78 -14.93 -57.24
C THR A 4 -0.80 -13.56 -56.54
N LEU A 5 -1.90 -12.81 -56.73
CA LEU A 5 -2.17 -11.60 -55.96
C LEU A 5 -2.13 -11.97 -54.47
N SER A 6 -1.21 -11.35 -53.71
CA SER A 6 -1.28 -11.37 -52.26
C SER A 6 -2.61 -10.75 -51.83
N THR A 7 -3.40 -11.47 -51.04
CA THR A 7 -4.54 -10.89 -50.36
C THR A 7 -4.08 -9.62 -49.65
N ALA A 8 -4.77 -8.50 -49.90
CA ALA A 8 -4.46 -7.23 -49.31
C ALA A 8 -4.23 -7.43 -47.77
N SER A 9 -3.06 -7.02 -47.29
CA SER A 9 -2.79 -7.09 -45.86
C SER A 9 -3.89 -6.34 -45.11
N THR A 10 -4.59 -7.03 -44.22
CA THR A 10 -5.59 -6.41 -43.33
C THR A 10 -4.96 -5.81 -42.10
N ALA A 11 -3.62 -5.83 -42.05
CA ALA A 11 -2.87 -5.31 -40.92
C ALA A 11 -2.54 -3.81 -41.07
N GLY A 12 -2.60 -3.10 -39.98
CA GLY A 12 -2.15 -1.73 -39.83
C GLY A 12 -0.95 -1.62 -38.87
N VAL A 13 -0.61 -0.41 -38.56
CA VAL A 13 0.46 -0.08 -37.60
C VAL A 13 -0.11 0.86 -36.54
N LEU A 14 0.11 0.54 -35.26
CA LEU A 14 -0.17 1.44 -34.16
C LEU A 14 1.13 2.16 -33.78
N THR A 15 1.10 3.49 -33.81
CA THR A 15 2.22 4.35 -33.43
C THR A 15 1.77 5.40 -32.42
N GLY A 16 2.70 6.05 -31.77
CA GLY A 16 2.42 7.18 -30.90
C GLY A 16 3.57 7.52 -29.97
N THR A 17 3.27 8.36 -29.03
CA THR A 17 4.21 8.76 -27.97
C THR A 17 3.58 8.56 -26.60
N VAL A 18 4.42 8.25 -25.62
CA VAL A 18 4.07 8.32 -24.20
C VAL A 18 4.80 9.51 -23.62
N THR A 19 4.07 10.35 -22.89
CA THR A 19 4.60 11.58 -22.25
C THR A 19 4.23 11.65 -20.79
N SER A 20 4.95 12.49 -20.04
CA SER A 20 4.56 12.93 -18.72
C SER A 20 4.83 14.41 -18.56
N GLY A 21 3.83 15.20 -18.14
CA GLY A 21 3.96 16.66 -18.06
C GLY A 21 4.28 17.33 -19.43
N GLY A 22 3.97 16.66 -20.54
CA GLY A 22 4.32 17.10 -21.89
C GLY A 22 5.67 16.63 -22.41
N GLU A 23 6.55 16.12 -21.52
CA GLU A 23 7.89 15.62 -21.88
C GLU A 23 7.84 14.15 -22.30
N PRO A 24 8.71 13.72 -23.24
CA PRO A 24 8.80 12.32 -23.64
C PRO A 24 9.10 11.38 -22.48
N LEU A 25 8.43 10.23 -22.44
CA LEU A 25 8.63 9.23 -21.40
C LEU A 25 9.22 7.93 -21.98
N PRO A 26 10.56 7.78 -21.98
CA PRO A 26 11.22 6.57 -22.45
C PRO A 26 11.02 5.39 -21.46
N GLY A 27 11.07 4.16 -21.96
CA GLY A 27 11.00 2.95 -21.15
C GLY A 27 9.61 2.68 -20.54
N ALA A 28 8.55 3.33 -21.01
CA ALA A 28 7.18 2.99 -20.66
C ALA A 28 6.74 1.75 -21.45
N THR A 29 6.11 0.80 -20.77
CA THR A 29 5.53 -0.41 -21.39
C THR A 29 4.10 -0.13 -21.81
N LEU A 30 3.79 -0.30 -23.09
CA LEU A 30 2.45 -0.28 -23.62
C LEU A 30 1.90 -1.69 -23.71
N LYS A 31 0.62 -1.84 -23.40
CA LYS A 31 -0.11 -3.07 -23.57
C LYS A 31 -1.39 -2.82 -24.38
N VAL A 32 -1.58 -3.67 -25.39
CA VAL A 32 -2.75 -3.65 -26.25
C VAL A 32 -3.62 -4.86 -25.94
N PHE A 33 -4.91 -4.63 -25.80
CA PHE A 33 -5.92 -5.65 -25.56
C PHE A 33 -6.94 -5.64 -26.69
N ASP A 34 -7.53 -6.77 -26.97
CA ASP A 34 -8.73 -6.83 -27.80
C ASP A 34 -9.96 -6.28 -27.06
N THR A 35 -11.11 -6.29 -27.72
CA THR A 35 -12.38 -5.82 -27.15
C THR A 35 -12.88 -6.66 -25.96
N ASN A 36 -12.37 -7.86 -25.78
CA ASN A 36 -12.69 -8.79 -24.68
C ASN A 36 -11.68 -8.67 -23.53
N ASN A 37 -10.78 -7.68 -23.52
CA ASN A 37 -9.67 -7.52 -22.58
C ASN A 37 -8.61 -8.64 -22.62
N ILE A 38 -8.53 -9.38 -23.71
CA ILE A 38 -7.46 -10.37 -23.87
C ILE A 38 -6.20 -9.65 -24.35
N PRO A 39 -5.04 -9.86 -23.70
CA PRO A 39 -3.78 -9.29 -24.13
C PRO A 39 -3.43 -9.69 -25.57
N PHE A 40 -3.19 -8.68 -26.43
CA PHE A 40 -2.90 -8.89 -27.84
C PHE A 40 -1.43 -8.63 -28.19
N ALA A 41 -0.90 -7.48 -27.75
CA ALA A 41 0.48 -7.08 -28.06
C ALA A 41 1.02 -6.16 -26.95
N HIS A 42 2.34 -5.99 -26.93
CA HIS A 42 3.02 -5.01 -26.07
C HIS A 42 4.26 -4.46 -26.76
N THR A 43 4.72 -3.31 -26.29
CA THR A 43 5.98 -2.70 -26.72
C THR A 43 6.50 -1.77 -25.62
N ILE A 44 7.74 -1.29 -25.77
CA ILE A 44 8.37 -0.33 -24.85
C ILE A 44 8.72 0.92 -25.62
N THR A 45 8.54 2.10 -25.02
CA THR A 45 8.87 3.38 -25.64
C THR A 45 10.38 3.58 -25.76
N GLY A 46 10.80 4.14 -26.90
CA GLY A 46 12.16 4.55 -27.17
C GLY A 46 12.57 5.85 -26.47
N PRO A 47 13.79 6.34 -26.72
CA PRO A 47 14.36 7.50 -26.01
C PRO A 47 13.55 8.80 -26.09
N LEU A 48 12.78 8.98 -27.15
CA LEU A 48 11.87 10.14 -27.33
C LEU A 48 10.41 9.80 -26.99
N GLY A 49 10.18 8.78 -26.16
CA GLY A 49 8.84 8.36 -25.76
C GLY A 49 8.01 7.72 -26.88
N GLN A 50 8.56 7.55 -28.08
CA GLN A 50 7.86 7.00 -29.24
C GLN A 50 7.74 5.48 -29.16
N TYR A 51 6.66 4.96 -29.75
CA TYR A 51 6.46 3.53 -29.89
C TYR A 51 5.84 3.15 -31.22
N THR A 52 6.02 1.90 -31.61
CA THR A 52 5.40 1.31 -32.80
C THR A 52 5.06 -0.14 -32.52
N ILE A 53 3.87 -0.54 -32.90
CA ILE A 53 3.42 -1.93 -32.94
C ILE A 53 2.97 -2.21 -34.36
N ALA A 54 3.76 -3.00 -35.07
CA ALA A 54 3.49 -3.37 -36.46
C ALA A 54 2.56 -4.59 -36.55
N SER A 55 1.97 -4.76 -37.72
CA SER A 55 1.19 -5.93 -38.08
C SER A 55 -0.04 -6.19 -37.18
N VAL A 56 -0.67 -5.12 -36.72
CA VAL A 56 -1.92 -5.21 -35.96
C VAL A 56 -3.08 -5.35 -36.96
N SER A 57 -3.92 -6.37 -36.81
CA SER A 57 -5.11 -6.53 -37.65
C SER A 57 -6.00 -5.30 -37.55
N ALA A 58 -6.65 -4.91 -38.65
CA ALA A 58 -7.64 -3.82 -38.60
C ALA A 58 -8.77 -4.17 -37.62
N GLY A 59 -9.15 -3.23 -36.79
CA GLY A 59 -10.16 -3.45 -35.77
C GLY A 59 -10.06 -2.48 -34.61
N SER A 60 -10.89 -2.68 -33.58
CA SER A 60 -10.88 -1.89 -32.36
C SER A 60 -10.09 -2.58 -31.28
N TYR A 61 -9.25 -1.81 -30.61
CA TYR A 61 -8.36 -2.27 -29.52
C TYR A 61 -8.43 -1.31 -28.35
N ARG A 62 -7.97 -1.80 -27.21
CA ARG A 62 -7.83 -1.02 -25.97
C ARG A 62 -6.35 -0.99 -25.58
N VAL A 63 -5.84 0.18 -25.25
CA VAL A 63 -4.41 0.40 -24.97
C VAL A 63 -4.25 1.09 -23.64
N THR A 64 -3.26 0.67 -22.87
CA THR A 64 -2.76 1.39 -21.71
C THR A 64 -1.24 1.38 -21.71
N ALA A 65 -0.65 2.24 -20.89
CA ALA A 65 0.78 2.29 -20.68
C ALA A 65 1.10 2.31 -19.19
N THR A 66 2.23 1.74 -18.80
CA THR A 66 2.71 1.73 -17.43
C THR A 66 4.21 1.98 -17.36
N LYS A 67 4.66 2.61 -16.28
CA LYS A 67 6.07 2.78 -15.95
C LYS A 67 6.21 2.94 -14.43
N THR A 68 7.25 2.34 -13.85
CA THR A 68 7.56 2.53 -12.42
C THR A 68 7.67 4.02 -12.08
N GLY A 69 7.06 4.44 -10.99
CA GLY A 69 7.01 5.84 -10.57
C GLY A 69 5.88 6.67 -11.21
N TYR A 70 4.96 6.00 -11.94
CA TYR A 70 3.84 6.66 -12.61
C TYR A 70 2.54 5.89 -12.37
N LEU A 71 1.45 6.62 -12.29
CA LEU A 71 0.10 6.05 -12.24
C LEU A 71 -0.25 5.44 -13.61
N THR A 72 -0.80 4.25 -13.60
CA THR A 72 -1.32 3.62 -14.82
C THR A 72 -2.66 4.27 -15.19
N PRO A 73 -2.77 4.91 -16.37
CA PRO A 73 -4.01 5.55 -16.79
C PRO A 73 -5.09 4.52 -17.18
N ASP A 74 -6.31 4.98 -17.30
CA ASP A 74 -7.40 4.19 -17.88
C ASP A 74 -7.05 3.73 -19.29
N VAL A 75 -7.60 2.61 -19.69
CA VAL A 75 -7.42 2.08 -21.04
C VAL A 75 -8.12 2.98 -22.06
N VAL A 76 -7.41 3.29 -23.13
CA VAL A 76 -7.93 4.13 -24.24
C VAL A 76 -8.27 3.24 -25.44
N SER A 77 -9.44 3.45 -26.02
CA SER A 77 -9.84 2.74 -27.24
C SER A 77 -9.20 3.36 -28.48
N VAL A 78 -8.72 2.53 -29.38
CA VAL A 78 -8.14 2.93 -30.65
C VAL A 78 -8.65 2.03 -31.78
N SER A 79 -8.92 2.62 -32.95
CA SER A 79 -9.26 1.87 -34.17
C SER A 79 -8.04 1.78 -35.07
N ILE A 80 -7.62 0.55 -35.38
CA ILE A 80 -6.56 0.27 -36.33
C ILE A 80 -7.11 0.13 -37.71
N LEU A 81 -6.55 0.90 -38.63
CA LEU A 81 -6.96 0.90 -40.04
C LEU A 81 -5.98 0.02 -40.85
N ALA A 82 -6.53 -0.75 -41.80
CA ALA A 82 -5.72 -1.56 -42.72
C ALA A 82 -4.80 -0.68 -43.56
N ASN A 83 -3.55 -1.09 -43.69
CA ASN A 83 -2.54 -0.44 -44.52
C ASN A 83 -2.28 1.04 -44.20
N ARG A 84 -2.61 1.49 -42.99
CA ARG A 84 -2.42 2.86 -42.54
C ARG A 84 -1.87 2.88 -41.09
N PRO A 85 -1.04 3.85 -40.75
CA PRO A 85 -0.70 4.10 -39.37
C PRO A 85 -1.94 4.66 -38.62
N SER A 86 -2.19 4.13 -37.44
CA SER A 86 -3.12 4.68 -36.43
C SER A 86 -2.27 5.23 -35.30
N THR A 87 -2.52 6.48 -34.88
CA THR A 87 -1.72 7.15 -33.87
C THR A 87 -2.52 7.27 -32.58
N LEU A 88 -1.89 6.90 -31.46
CA LEU A 88 -2.43 7.08 -30.11
C LEU A 88 -1.31 7.62 -29.22
N ASN A 89 -1.51 8.80 -28.64
CA ASN A 89 -0.61 9.35 -27.63
C ASN A 89 -1.21 9.13 -26.24
N ILE A 90 -0.38 8.75 -25.28
CA ILE A 90 -0.78 8.46 -23.90
C ILE A 90 0.05 9.33 -22.97
N ALA A 91 -0.60 9.99 -22.00
CA ALA A 91 0.08 10.72 -20.95
C ALA A 91 -0.02 9.93 -19.64
N LEU A 92 1.12 9.80 -18.94
CA LEU A 92 1.19 9.26 -17.60
C LEU A 92 1.40 10.40 -16.59
N SER A 93 0.71 10.31 -15.47
CA SER A 93 0.93 11.21 -14.34
C SER A 93 1.95 10.57 -13.39
N PRO A 94 2.92 11.35 -12.86
CA PRO A 94 3.77 10.85 -11.78
C PRO A 94 2.92 10.32 -10.63
N ASP A 95 3.36 9.22 -10.04
CA ASP A 95 2.76 8.69 -8.82
C ASP A 95 3.29 9.51 -7.63
N PRO A 96 2.44 10.24 -6.90
CA PRO A 96 2.88 11.05 -5.76
C PRO A 96 3.49 10.21 -4.64
N ASP A 97 3.14 8.91 -4.58
CA ASP A 97 3.58 7.98 -3.55
C ASP A 97 4.81 7.16 -3.99
N ALA A 98 5.34 7.39 -5.19
CA ALA A 98 6.44 6.62 -5.76
C ALA A 98 7.76 6.71 -4.98
N THR A 99 7.90 7.67 -4.08
CA THR A 99 9.07 7.85 -3.21
C THR A 99 8.87 7.26 -1.82
N LEU A 100 7.68 6.73 -1.53
CA LEU A 100 7.37 6.18 -0.22
C LEU A 100 7.71 4.69 -0.16
N ASN A 101 8.22 4.29 1.01
CA ASN A 101 8.61 2.92 1.30
C ASN A 101 7.41 2.06 1.71
N THR A 102 7.60 0.75 1.64
CA THR A 102 6.60 -0.21 2.08
C THR A 102 7.25 -1.29 2.95
N LEU A 103 6.72 -1.51 4.14
CA LEU A 103 7.00 -2.70 4.94
C LEU A 103 5.91 -3.75 4.67
N PHE A 104 6.32 -4.99 4.47
CA PHE A 104 5.40 -6.11 4.35
C PHE A 104 5.99 -7.35 5.04
N GLY A 105 5.15 -8.30 5.37
CA GLY A 105 5.68 -9.53 5.97
C GLY A 105 4.60 -10.46 6.47
N LYS A 106 5.02 -11.38 7.32
CA LYS A 106 4.14 -12.32 7.99
C LYS A 106 4.28 -12.20 9.49
N VAL A 107 3.18 -12.39 10.18
CA VAL A 107 3.16 -12.69 11.61
C VAL A 107 2.88 -14.17 11.76
N ASN A 108 3.82 -14.90 12.33
CA ASN A 108 3.70 -16.33 12.57
C ASN A 108 3.83 -16.63 14.07
N GLN A 109 3.26 -17.74 14.48
CA GLN A 109 3.60 -18.34 15.77
C GLN A 109 5.02 -18.88 15.71
N SER A 110 5.77 -18.77 16.80
CA SER A 110 7.19 -19.19 16.84
C SER A 110 7.38 -20.69 16.81
N ALA A 111 6.46 -21.48 17.44
CA ALA A 111 6.49 -22.93 17.46
C ALA A 111 5.09 -23.49 17.84
N PRO A 112 4.45 -24.34 16.97
CA PRO A 112 4.84 -24.62 15.59
C PRO A 112 4.77 -23.37 14.70
N LEU A 113 5.45 -23.36 13.57
CA LEU A 113 5.45 -22.22 12.65
C LEU A 113 4.13 -22.15 11.89
N GLU A 114 3.17 -21.42 12.41
CA GLU A 114 1.84 -21.24 11.82
C GLU A 114 1.51 -19.77 11.62
N PRO A 115 0.83 -19.39 10.54
CA PRO A 115 0.42 -18.02 10.31
C PRO A 115 -0.63 -17.58 11.32
N ILE A 116 -0.52 -16.34 11.79
CA ILE A 116 -1.49 -15.75 12.72
C ILE A 116 -2.37 -14.77 11.98
N GLU A 117 -3.65 -15.12 11.83
CA GLU A 117 -4.67 -14.26 11.26
C GLU A 117 -5.16 -13.20 12.26
N ASN A 118 -5.51 -12.02 11.75
CA ASN A 118 -6.02 -10.89 12.54
C ASN A 118 -5.07 -10.48 13.68
N ALA A 119 -3.75 -10.66 13.50
CA ALA A 119 -2.77 -10.02 14.36
C ALA A 119 -2.68 -8.54 13.98
N ILE A 120 -2.64 -7.67 14.97
CA ILE A 120 -2.50 -6.24 14.76
C ILE A 120 -1.01 -5.92 14.72
N VAL A 121 -0.60 -5.22 13.65
CA VAL A 121 0.77 -4.76 13.46
C VAL A 121 0.77 -3.24 13.45
N ASN A 122 1.39 -2.66 14.45
CA ASN A 122 1.60 -1.23 14.60
C ASN A 122 3.01 -0.89 14.14
N ILE A 123 3.13 0.07 13.22
CA ILE A 123 4.41 0.58 12.74
C ILE A 123 4.65 1.94 13.38
N TYR A 124 5.80 2.08 14.01
CA TYR A 124 6.24 3.32 14.63
C TYR A 124 7.48 3.84 13.90
N SER A 125 7.50 5.12 13.57
CA SER A 125 8.74 5.80 13.23
C SER A 125 9.55 6.06 14.50
N VAL A 126 10.88 5.98 14.38
CA VAL A 126 11.83 6.20 15.49
C VAL A 126 12.70 7.40 15.13
N SER A 127 12.69 8.43 15.97
CA SER A 127 13.56 9.60 15.81
C SER A 127 13.99 10.06 17.20
N GLU A 128 15.30 10.15 17.46
CA GLU A 128 15.86 10.59 18.74
C GLU A 128 15.21 9.88 19.95
N ASP A 129 15.08 8.55 19.86
CA ASP A 129 14.42 7.68 20.85
C ASP A 129 12.92 7.93 21.06
N VAL A 130 12.32 8.82 20.28
CA VAL A 130 10.87 9.05 20.27
C VAL A 130 10.20 8.12 19.23
N ARG A 131 9.17 7.41 19.67
CA ARG A 131 8.37 6.52 18.83
C ARG A 131 7.03 7.18 18.50
N THR A 132 6.73 7.30 17.21
CA THR A 132 5.45 7.86 16.74
C THR A 132 4.72 6.80 15.92
N LEU A 133 3.48 6.46 16.30
CA LEU A 133 2.66 5.52 15.53
C LEU A 133 2.30 6.14 14.17
N VAL A 134 2.74 5.51 13.09
CA VAL A 134 2.52 6.00 11.72
C VAL A 134 1.58 5.12 10.91
N SER A 135 1.48 3.83 11.24
CA SER A 135 0.57 2.92 10.54
C SER A 135 0.08 1.81 11.47
N THR A 136 -1.14 1.37 11.26
CA THR A 136 -1.71 0.17 11.90
C THR A 136 -2.35 -0.69 10.82
N THR A 137 -1.98 -1.95 10.77
CA THR A 137 -2.53 -2.93 9.84
C THR A 137 -2.86 -4.23 10.56
N THR A 138 -3.59 -5.12 9.89
CA THR A 138 -3.93 -6.44 10.41
C THR A 138 -3.50 -7.52 9.44
N THR A 139 -3.15 -8.68 9.95
CA THR A 139 -2.79 -9.82 9.12
C THR A 139 -4.01 -10.51 8.54
N ASN A 140 -3.88 -11.01 7.30
CA ASN A 140 -4.86 -11.88 6.66
C ASN A 140 -4.75 -13.34 7.16
N SER A 141 -5.56 -14.25 6.59
CA SER A 141 -5.57 -15.69 6.94
C SER A 141 -4.24 -16.42 6.69
N SER A 142 -3.35 -15.86 5.88
CA SER A 142 -1.98 -16.36 5.66
C SER A 142 -0.95 -15.69 6.56
N GLY A 143 -1.38 -14.92 7.55
CA GLY A 143 -0.52 -14.14 8.45
C GLY A 143 0.14 -12.93 7.81
N GLN A 144 -0.20 -12.57 6.57
CA GLN A 144 0.47 -11.50 5.82
C GLN A 144 -0.09 -10.13 6.21
N TYR A 145 0.81 -9.15 6.29
CA TYR A 145 0.48 -7.74 6.47
C TYR A 145 1.23 -6.86 5.48
N LEU A 146 0.70 -5.65 5.28
CA LEU A 146 1.27 -4.61 4.42
C LEU A 146 1.13 -3.26 5.12
N ALA A 147 2.21 -2.50 5.15
CA ALA A 147 2.25 -1.11 5.63
C ALA A 147 2.92 -0.23 4.57
N PRO A 148 2.16 0.30 3.61
CA PRO A 148 2.66 1.18 2.56
C PRO A 148 2.78 2.63 3.04
N TYR A 149 3.30 3.49 2.17
CA TYR A 149 3.35 4.95 2.32
C TYR A 149 4.20 5.44 3.49
N LEU A 150 5.32 4.76 3.76
CA LEU A 150 6.28 5.14 4.79
C LEU A 150 7.35 6.07 4.21
N ALA A 151 7.58 7.22 4.81
CA ALA A 151 8.68 8.11 4.44
C ALA A 151 10.06 7.44 4.68
N ASP A 152 11.13 8.02 4.17
CA ASP A 152 12.47 7.60 4.55
C ASP A 152 12.68 7.79 6.06
N GLY A 153 13.32 6.82 6.73
CA GLY A 153 13.56 6.88 8.17
C GLY A 153 13.68 5.52 8.84
N ASP A 154 13.77 5.54 10.15
CA ASP A 154 13.87 4.36 11.00
C ASP A 154 12.49 3.97 11.55
N TYR A 155 12.22 2.67 11.53
CA TYR A 155 10.93 2.11 11.92
C TYR A 155 11.09 0.86 12.78
N ILE A 156 10.13 0.65 13.67
CA ILE A 156 9.88 -0.61 14.36
C ILE A 156 8.45 -1.07 14.09
N ALA A 157 8.25 -2.37 14.06
CA ALA A 157 6.95 -2.99 14.00
C ALA A 157 6.65 -3.72 15.31
N ILE A 158 5.46 -3.51 15.85
CA ILE A 158 4.97 -4.19 17.05
C ILE A 158 3.75 -5.01 16.67
N ALA A 159 3.86 -6.33 16.82
CA ALA A 159 2.75 -7.24 16.59
C ALA A 159 2.04 -7.63 17.89
N ASN A 160 0.71 -7.61 17.85
CA ASN A 160 -0.17 -7.99 18.95
C ASN A 160 -1.24 -8.97 18.47
N LYS A 161 -1.52 -9.97 19.29
CA LYS A 161 -2.65 -10.88 19.12
C LYS A 161 -3.07 -11.40 20.49
N GLU A 162 -4.38 -11.47 20.72
CA GLU A 162 -4.91 -12.12 21.91
C GLU A 162 -4.39 -13.55 22.03
N GLY A 163 -3.99 -13.96 23.22
CA GLY A 163 -3.39 -15.28 23.47
C GLY A 163 -1.89 -15.36 23.15
N TYR A 164 -1.24 -14.26 22.82
CA TYR A 164 0.19 -14.19 22.51
C TYR A 164 0.88 -13.06 23.27
N PHE A 165 2.17 -13.24 23.55
CA PHE A 165 3.01 -12.13 23.98
C PHE A 165 3.25 -11.17 22.82
N GLN A 166 3.20 -9.88 23.10
CA GLN A 166 3.59 -8.84 22.12
C GLN A 166 5.02 -9.03 21.68
N THR A 167 5.29 -8.81 20.40
CA THR A 167 6.64 -8.85 19.84
C THR A 167 6.95 -7.54 19.13
N GLU A 168 8.17 -7.05 19.36
CA GLU A 168 8.74 -5.88 18.69
C GLU A 168 9.87 -6.32 17.76
N SER A 169 9.96 -5.70 16.57
CA SER A 169 11.07 -5.91 15.65
C SER A 169 12.34 -5.16 16.07
N ALA A 170 13.46 -5.52 15.49
CA ALA A 170 14.61 -4.61 15.39
C ALA A 170 14.23 -3.39 14.54
N ILE A 171 15.03 -2.32 14.67
CA ILE A 171 14.89 -1.12 13.83
C ILE A 171 15.14 -1.50 12.37
N GLN A 172 14.26 -1.01 11.49
CA GLN A 172 14.38 -1.12 10.03
C GLN A 172 14.56 0.29 9.48
N THR A 173 15.71 0.55 8.87
CA THR A 173 15.95 1.81 8.14
C THR A 173 15.41 1.65 6.73
N LEU A 174 14.48 2.50 6.32
CA LEU A 174 13.86 2.51 5.01
C LEU A 174 14.30 3.74 4.23
N THR A 175 14.68 3.53 2.96
CA THR A 175 15.14 4.61 2.07
C THR A 175 14.78 4.31 0.62
N ASN A 176 14.58 5.38 -0.18
CA ASN A 176 14.51 5.29 -1.64
C ASN A 176 13.36 4.41 -2.18
N ALA A 177 12.16 4.54 -1.64
CA ALA A 177 11.00 3.77 -2.08
C ALA A 177 11.20 2.24 -1.98
N GLU A 178 11.87 1.79 -0.93
CA GLU A 178 12.19 0.39 -0.71
C GLU A 178 10.96 -0.43 -0.32
N ILE A 179 10.90 -1.66 -0.82
CA ILE A 179 9.90 -2.65 -0.42
C ILE A 179 10.61 -3.69 0.45
N THR A 180 10.49 -3.54 1.78
CA THR A 180 11.29 -4.28 2.74
C THR A 180 10.47 -5.36 3.44
N PRO A 181 10.91 -6.63 3.41
CA PRO A 181 10.24 -7.70 4.14
C PRO A 181 10.59 -7.66 5.62
N LEU A 182 9.59 -7.75 6.49
CA LEU A 182 9.75 -7.81 7.94
C LEU A 182 8.80 -8.86 8.53
N ASN A 183 9.32 -10.03 8.88
CA ASN A 183 8.54 -11.07 9.53
C ASN A 183 8.61 -10.94 11.05
N LEU A 184 7.48 -11.17 11.71
CA LEU A 184 7.33 -11.11 13.15
C LEU A 184 6.88 -12.47 13.69
N PHE A 185 7.36 -12.83 14.89
CA PHE A 185 7.05 -14.11 15.50
C PHE A 185 6.47 -13.87 16.89
N LEU A 186 5.23 -14.31 17.09
CA LEU A 186 4.56 -14.24 18.37
C LEU A 186 4.72 -15.56 19.13
N ILE A 187 4.96 -15.45 20.43
CA ILE A 187 5.03 -16.59 21.34
C ILE A 187 3.67 -16.75 22.00
N PRO A 188 3.06 -17.94 21.99
CA PRO A 188 1.82 -18.18 22.73
C PRO A 188 1.96 -17.81 24.19
N ASN A 189 0.98 -17.07 24.71
CA ASN A 189 0.91 -16.76 26.12
C ASN A 189 -0.03 -17.79 26.80
N PRO A 190 0.50 -18.69 27.62
CA PRO A 190 -0.31 -19.68 28.32
C PRO A 190 -1.22 -19.05 29.38
N GLU A 191 -0.93 -17.81 29.80
CA GLU A 191 -1.80 -17.06 30.72
C GLU A 191 -2.81 -16.24 29.92
N THR A 192 -3.89 -16.88 29.47
CA THR A 192 -4.86 -16.33 28.53
C THR A 192 -5.82 -15.26 29.07
N ASN A 193 -5.49 -14.61 30.17
CA ASN A 193 -6.31 -13.58 30.79
C ASN A 193 -5.98 -12.16 30.33
N THR A 194 -5.28 -11.99 29.20
CA THR A 194 -5.03 -10.67 28.65
C THR A 194 -5.90 -10.44 27.42
N GLY A 195 -6.52 -9.27 27.37
CA GLY A 195 -7.36 -8.83 26.27
C GLY A 195 -6.72 -7.71 25.44
N THR A 196 -7.50 -7.21 24.50
CA THR A 196 -7.19 -5.98 23.77
C THR A 196 -8.29 -4.96 23.97
N ILE A 197 -7.93 -3.69 24.05
CA ILE A 197 -8.88 -2.57 24.08
C ILE A 197 -8.57 -1.67 22.88
N SER A 198 -9.56 -1.47 22.01
CA SER A 198 -9.44 -0.61 20.86
C SER A 198 -10.61 0.36 20.76
N GLY A 199 -10.43 1.43 20.01
CA GLY A 199 -11.51 2.38 19.80
C GLY A 199 -11.16 3.46 18.80
N LEU A 200 -12.05 4.45 18.71
CA LEU A 200 -11.96 5.59 17.82
C LEU A 200 -12.07 6.87 18.65
N ILE A 201 -11.17 7.80 18.43
CA ILE A 201 -11.24 9.16 19.00
C ILE A 201 -11.71 10.10 17.90
N THR A 202 -12.83 10.80 18.19
CA THR A 202 -13.41 11.79 17.28
C THR A 202 -13.56 13.12 18.00
N SER A 203 -13.59 14.19 17.24
CA SER A 203 -13.94 15.52 17.74
C SER A 203 -15.43 15.54 18.13
N GLN A 204 -15.73 16.06 19.31
CA GLN A 204 -17.11 16.18 19.78
C GLN A 204 -17.92 17.18 18.92
N THR A 205 -17.27 18.16 18.33
CA THR A 205 -17.92 19.21 17.52
C THR A 205 -18.08 18.83 16.06
N THR A 206 -17.07 18.22 15.46
CA THR A 206 -17.06 17.91 14.01
C THR A 206 -17.34 16.47 13.70
N LEU A 207 -17.29 15.58 14.69
CA LEU A 207 -17.39 14.11 14.57
C LEU A 207 -16.28 13.49 13.69
N LEU A 208 -15.29 14.27 13.26
CA LEU A 208 -14.16 13.78 12.47
C LEU A 208 -13.15 13.05 13.38
N PRO A 209 -12.45 12.04 12.84
CA PRO A 209 -11.38 11.35 13.54
C PRO A 209 -10.26 12.30 13.95
N ILE A 210 -9.72 12.12 15.14
CA ILE A 210 -8.56 12.90 15.63
C ILE A 210 -7.32 12.02 15.54
N ALA A 211 -6.41 12.38 14.63
CA ALA A 211 -5.11 11.75 14.48
C ALA A 211 -4.13 12.25 15.57
N ASN A 212 -3.15 11.43 15.94
CA ASN A 212 -2.09 11.74 16.92
C ASN A 212 -2.60 12.13 18.32
N ALA A 213 -3.87 11.87 18.64
CA ALA A 213 -4.35 12.03 20.01
C ALA A 213 -3.64 11.03 20.93
N THR A 214 -3.12 11.50 22.04
CA THR A 214 -2.58 10.63 23.08
C THR A 214 -3.75 9.94 23.80
N VAL A 215 -3.69 8.61 23.88
CA VAL A 215 -4.70 7.81 24.59
C VAL A 215 -4.00 7.05 25.70
N ALA A 216 -4.45 7.25 26.93
CA ALA A 216 -3.94 6.60 28.12
C ALA A 216 -4.98 5.62 28.69
N LEU A 217 -4.51 4.41 28.98
CA LEU A 217 -5.28 3.37 29.65
C LEU A 217 -4.96 3.41 31.14
N TYR A 218 -5.97 3.59 31.97
CA TYR A 218 -5.87 3.58 33.42
C TYR A 218 -6.55 2.34 33.97
N GLN A 219 -5.84 1.58 34.78
CA GLN A 219 -6.43 0.52 35.60
C GLN A 219 -7.07 1.12 36.84
N ILE A 220 -8.26 0.64 37.18
CA ILE A 220 -8.98 1.05 38.41
C ILE A 220 -8.84 -0.05 39.44
N VAL A 221 -8.24 0.29 40.58
CA VAL A 221 -8.19 -0.59 41.76
C VAL A 221 -8.79 0.16 42.95
N GLY A 222 -10.00 -0.25 43.35
CA GLY A 222 -10.79 0.50 44.32
C GLY A 222 -11.15 1.89 43.79
N THR A 223 -10.64 2.97 44.37
CA THR A 223 -10.82 4.36 43.93
C THR A 223 -9.57 4.94 43.22
N THR A 224 -8.54 4.13 43.07
CA THR A 224 -7.26 4.60 42.50
C THR A 224 -7.18 4.28 41.03
N GLU A 225 -6.83 5.28 40.24
CA GLU A 225 -6.55 5.14 38.80
C GLU A 225 -5.03 5.17 38.60
N THR A 226 -4.49 4.15 37.95
CA THR A 226 -3.05 4.07 37.62
C THR A 226 -2.88 3.90 36.11
N ILE A 227 -2.05 4.72 35.48
CA ILE A 227 -1.71 4.58 34.07
C ILE A 227 -0.95 3.27 33.87
N VAL A 228 -1.46 2.40 32.99
CA VAL A 228 -0.82 1.11 32.67
C VAL A 228 -0.28 1.08 31.24
N GLN A 229 -0.90 1.81 30.31
CA GLN A 229 -0.44 1.91 28.93
C GLN A 229 -0.78 3.28 28.33
N ILE A 230 0.04 3.72 27.37
CA ILE A 230 -0.21 4.94 26.58
C ILE A 230 0.03 4.60 25.11
N THR A 231 -0.86 5.06 24.23
CA THR A 231 -0.73 4.95 22.78
C THR A 231 -1.15 6.25 22.11
N LYS A 232 -1.02 6.33 20.78
CA LYS A 232 -1.56 7.42 19.97
C LYS A 232 -2.53 6.90 18.91
N THR A 233 -3.49 7.73 18.55
CA THR A 233 -4.37 7.41 17.43
C THR A 233 -3.64 7.54 16.10
N ASN A 234 -3.97 6.65 15.15
CA ASN A 234 -3.53 6.75 13.77
C ASN A 234 -4.27 7.88 13.01
N SER A 235 -4.00 8.04 11.71
CA SER A 235 -4.66 9.03 10.84
C SER A 235 -6.19 8.91 10.80
N GLY A 236 -6.72 7.70 10.99
CA GLY A 236 -8.17 7.44 11.10
C GLY A 236 -8.73 7.57 12.52
N GLY A 237 -7.98 8.14 13.48
CA GLY A 237 -8.42 8.33 14.87
C GLY A 237 -8.50 7.05 15.70
N ARG A 238 -8.01 5.91 15.19
CA ARG A 238 -8.09 4.61 15.87
C ARG A 238 -6.90 4.39 16.79
N TYR A 239 -7.16 3.78 17.96
CA TYR A 239 -6.16 3.35 18.92
C TYR A 239 -6.35 1.88 19.28
N LEU A 240 -5.29 1.27 19.84
CA LEU A 240 -5.30 -0.08 20.35
C LEU A 240 -4.35 -0.19 21.56
N PHE A 241 -4.82 -0.91 22.57
CA PHE A 241 -4.01 -1.48 23.64
C PHE A 241 -4.06 -3.01 23.55
N GLY A 242 -2.91 -3.66 23.52
CA GLY A 242 -2.76 -5.11 23.61
C GLY A 242 -2.26 -5.54 24.98
N ASN A 243 -2.36 -6.84 25.29
CA ASN A 243 -1.90 -7.42 26.56
C ASN A 243 -2.51 -6.73 27.79
N VAL A 244 -3.79 -6.39 27.72
CA VAL A 244 -4.51 -5.80 28.85
C VAL A 244 -4.96 -6.94 29.76
N ALA A 245 -4.47 -6.96 31.00
CA ALA A 245 -4.88 -7.94 32.00
C ALA A 245 -6.40 -7.82 32.31
N GLU A 246 -6.99 -8.87 32.86
CA GLU A 246 -8.37 -8.79 33.35
C GLU A 246 -8.49 -7.70 34.43
N GLY A 247 -9.52 -6.85 34.35
CA GLY A 247 -9.69 -5.76 35.29
C GLY A 247 -10.69 -4.70 34.82
N GLN A 248 -10.81 -3.65 35.62
CA GLN A 248 -11.59 -2.46 35.29
C GLN A 248 -10.66 -1.36 34.80
N TYR A 249 -11.08 -0.73 33.70
CA TYR A 249 -10.24 0.27 33.04
C TYR A 249 -11.06 1.50 32.65
N VAL A 250 -10.37 2.66 32.64
CA VAL A 250 -10.88 3.88 32.02
C VAL A 250 -9.88 4.38 31.00
N ILE A 251 -10.37 4.91 29.89
CA ILE A 251 -9.58 5.46 28.82
C ILE A 251 -9.73 6.98 28.86
N LYS A 252 -8.59 7.68 28.86
CA LYS A 252 -8.56 9.14 28.74
C LYS A 252 -7.76 9.52 27.50
N SER A 253 -8.31 10.43 26.69
CA SER A 253 -7.65 10.91 25.48
C SER A 253 -7.34 12.38 25.59
N PHE A 254 -6.17 12.76 25.05
CA PHE A 254 -5.67 14.13 25.05
C PHE A 254 -5.24 14.46 23.61
N ALA A 255 -5.79 15.52 23.06
CA ALA A 255 -5.35 16.04 21.76
C ALA A 255 -4.82 17.46 21.96
N GLN A 256 -3.69 17.81 21.32
CA GLN A 256 -3.28 19.18 21.21
C GLN A 256 -4.22 19.89 20.25
N ILE A 257 -4.93 20.89 20.73
CA ILE A 257 -5.68 21.79 19.87
C ILE A 257 -4.68 22.86 19.45
N ASN A 258 -4.18 22.78 18.21
CA ASN A 258 -3.52 23.93 17.61
C ASN A 258 -4.61 24.98 17.35
N VAL A 259 -4.73 25.96 18.25
CA VAL A 259 -5.54 27.15 18.01
C VAL A 259 -4.76 27.94 16.96
N VAL A 260 -5.26 27.94 15.73
CA VAL A 260 -4.79 28.79 14.63
C VAL A 260 -5.38 30.18 14.81
#